data_1c6db61bf984cb9feb6ff4ca3f43d199
#
_entry.id   1c6db61bf984cb9feb6ff4ca3f43d199
#
_cell.length_a   1.000
_cell.length_b   1.000
_cell.length_c   1.000
_cell.angle_alpha   90.00
_cell.angle_beta   90.00
_cell.angle_gamma   90.00
#
_symmetry.space_group_name_H-M   'P 1'
#
loop_
_entity.id
_entity.type
_entity.pdbx_description
1 polymer ?
#
loop_
_entity_poly.entity_id
_entity_poly.type
_entity_poly.pdbx_seq_one_letter_code
_entity_poly.pdbx_strand_id
1 'polypeptide(L)'
;MSQLQKGLSLGTKFTLTFGSALLALFPAFAHVTVNPKEAPAGSYAKLTFRVPHGCDGSPTTRLRIQIPEGATSVKPMVHPLWEIETVKKPLETPYESHGRMITETVAEVIWSGGRLPDEFMDEFSISLKLPDRPGETLPIPVVQECEEGIYRWIQVAQPGEDPHDLPEPAPLLKLTGGADAHGQGHGHSHGHSHSHPTP
;
A
#
# COMPACT_ATOMS: atom_id res chain seq x y z
N MET A 1 73.88 -35.05 -47.99
CA MET A 1 73.95 -34.84 -46.55
C MET A 1 72.88 -33.91 -46.13
N SER A 2 71.87 -34.44 -45.53
CA SER A 2 70.59 -33.79 -45.28
C SER A 2 70.56 -33.26 -43.86
N GLN A 3 70.10 -32.07 -43.67
CA GLN A 3 69.76 -31.53 -42.35
C GLN A 3 68.24 -31.21 -42.31
N LEU A 4 67.54 -31.99 -41.50
CA LEU A 4 66.16 -31.81 -41.14
C LEU A 4 66.03 -30.65 -40.16
N GLN A 5 65.27 -29.63 -40.48
CA GLN A 5 64.79 -28.67 -39.50
C GLN A 5 63.36 -28.98 -39.07
N LYS A 6 63.19 -29.34 -37.84
CA LYS A 6 61.87 -29.53 -37.19
C LYS A 6 61.30 -28.14 -36.80
N GLY A 7 60.24 -27.75 -37.45
CA GLY A 7 59.41 -26.59 -37.02
C GLY A 7 58.57 -26.94 -35.81
N LEU A 8 58.76 -26.20 -34.72
CA LEU A 8 57.99 -26.31 -33.46
C LEU A 8 56.80 -25.36 -33.59
N SER A 9 55.59 -25.92 -33.82
CA SER A 9 54.35 -25.17 -33.84
C SER A 9 53.88 -24.95 -32.41
N LEU A 10 53.93 -23.69 -31.96
CA LEU A 10 53.41 -23.27 -30.64
C LEU A 10 51.92 -22.95 -30.81
N GLY A 11 51.05 -23.94 -30.49
CA GLY A 11 49.61 -23.77 -30.51
C GLY A 11 49.14 -22.96 -29.30
N THR A 12 48.83 -21.68 -29.49
CA THR A 12 48.17 -20.84 -28.50
C THR A 12 46.75 -21.29 -28.25
N LYS A 13 46.50 -21.94 -27.11
CA LYS A 13 45.15 -22.29 -26.66
C LYS A 13 44.49 -21.03 -26.10
N PHE A 14 43.56 -20.44 -26.84
CA PHE A 14 42.67 -19.36 -26.37
C PHE A 14 41.56 -19.98 -25.50
N THR A 15 41.70 -19.85 -24.20
CA THR A 15 40.65 -20.27 -23.25
C THR A 15 39.63 -19.15 -23.15
N LEU A 16 38.48 -19.32 -23.79
CA LEU A 16 37.32 -18.41 -23.65
C LEU A 16 36.71 -18.67 -22.26
N THR A 17 36.99 -17.80 -21.30
CA THR A 17 36.32 -17.78 -20.01
C THR A 17 34.92 -17.14 -20.22
N PHE A 18 33.90 -17.96 -20.25
CA PHE A 18 32.50 -17.53 -20.25
C PHE A 18 32.17 -17.03 -18.83
N GLY A 19 32.29 -15.72 -18.61
CA GLY A 19 31.86 -15.10 -17.38
C GLY A 19 30.33 -15.15 -17.28
N SER A 20 29.81 -16.06 -16.44
CA SER A 20 28.39 -16.02 -16.02
C SER A 20 28.15 -14.72 -15.26
N ALA A 21 27.58 -13.72 -15.94
CA ALA A 21 27.00 -12.57 -15.29
C ALA A 21 25.78 -13.06 -14.48
N LEU A 22 25.92 -13.14 -13.17
CA LEU A 22 24.80 -13.36 -12.26
C LEU A 22 23.93 -12.09 -12.33
N LEU A 23 22.85 -12.12 -13.10
CA LEU A 23 21.81 -11.09 -13.03
C LEU A 23 21.22 -11.18 -11.62
N ALA A 24 21.56 -10.21 -10.77
CA ALA A 24 20.84 -9.96 -9.53
C ALA A 24 19.43 -9.53 -9.92
N LEU A 25 18.47 -10.43 -9.80
CA LEU A 25 17.03 -10.11 -9.84
C LEU A 25 16.75 -9.28 -8.57
N PHE A 26 16.76 -7.96 -8.72
CA PHE A 26 16.22 -7.09 -7.68
C PHE A 26 14.71 -7.39 -7.61
N PRO A 27 14.15 -7.69 -6.43
CA PRO A 27 12.71 -7.80 -6.28
C PRO A 27 12.11 -6.45 -6.67
N ALA A 28 11.43 -6.40 -7.80
CA ALA A 28 10.60 -5.27 -8.16
C ALA A 28 9.52 -5.14 -7.08
N PHE A 29 9.16 -3.91 -6.69
CA PHE A 29 8.18 -3.55 -5.66
C PHE A 29 6.92 -4.43 -5.71
N ALA A 30 7.01 -5.58 -5.06
CA ALA A 30 6.02 -6.64 -5.08
C ALA A 30 4.99 -6.52 -3.94
N HIS A 31 5.13 -5.50 -3.08
CA HIS A 31 4.34 -5.38 -1.86
C HIS A 31 3.02 -4.65 -2.12
N VAL A 32 1.97 -5.07 -1.43
CA VAL A 32 0.75 -4.26 -1.32
C VAL A 32 1.09 -2.96 -0.61
N THR A 33 0.63 -1.85 -1.14
CA THR A 33 0.89 -0.51 -0.60
C THR A 33 -0.40 0.24 -0.31
N VAL A 34 -0.36 1.25 0.56
CA VAL A 34 -1.47 2.16 0.84
C VAL A 34 -1.14 3.58 0.37
N ASN A 35 -2.13 4.27 -0.18
CA ASN A 35 -2.06 5.68 -0.55
C ASN A 35 -3.30 6.44 -0.02
N PRO A 36 -3.13 7.62 0.61
CA PRO A 36 -1.87 8.29 0.93
C PRO A 36 -1.06 7.50 1.99
N LYS A 37 0.25 7.78 2.06
CA LYS A 37 1.12 7.21 3.12
C LYS A 37 1.02 7.96 4.45
N GLU A 38 0.47 9.18 4.43
CA GLU A 38 0.26 10.04 5.59
C GLU A 38 -1.12 10.69 5.51
N ALA A 39 -1.78 10.88 6.65
CA ALA A 39 -3.05 11.59 6.75
C ALA A 39 -3.21 12.23 8.13
N PRO A 40 -3.98 13.34 8.28
CA PRO A 40 -4.22 13.95 9.58
C PRO A 40 -4.98 13.00 10.52
N ALA A 41 -4.53 12.89 11.78
CA ALA A 41 -5.24 12.16 12.82
C ALA A 41 -6.66 12.70 13.01
N GLY A 42 -7.63 11.83 13.31
CA GLY A 42 -9.03 12.18 13.53
C GLY A 42 -9.80 12.61 12.25
N SER A 43 -9.14 12.73 11.09
CA SER A 43 -9.76 13.17 9.85
C SER A 43 -10.43 12.03 9.09
N TYR A 44 -11.31 12.38 8.15
CA TYR A 44 -11.76 11.45 7.13
C TYR A 44 -10.69 11.31 6.04
N ALA A 45 -10.40 10.07 5.67
CA ALA A 45 -9.46 9.76 4.60
C ALA A 45 -10.04 8.70 3.66
N LYS A 46 -9.67 8.77 2.39
CA LYS A 46 -9.82 7.67 1.45
C LYS A 46 -8.45 6.97 1.37
N LEU A 47 -8.38 5.73 1.82
CA LEU A 47 -7.22 4.88 1.69
C LEU A 47 -7.38 3.98 0.48
N THR A 48 -6.40 3.96 -0.40
CA THR A 48 -6.37 3.13 -1.60
C THR A 48 -5.22 2.13 -1.49
N PHE A 49 -5.56 0.85 -1.52
CA PHE A 49 -4.61 -0.27 -1.45
C PHE A 49 -4.33 -0.75 -2.86
N ARG A 50 -3.08 -0.66 -3.27
CA ARG A 50 -2.62 -1.14 -4.57
C ARG A 50 -2.09 -2.56 -4.43
N VAL A 51 -2.68 -3.49 -5.18
CA VAL A 51 -2.23 -4.88 -5.34
C VAL A 51 -1.47 -4.95 -6.66
N PRO A 52 -0.14 -5.10 -6.64
CA PRO A 52 0.69 -4.94 -7.85
C PRO A 52 0.68 -6.16 -8.78
N HIS A 53 0.34 -7.35 -8.29
CA HIS A 53 0.34 -8.63 -9.03
C HIS A 53 -0.42 -9.70 -8.24
N GLY A 54 -0.50 -10.90 -8.77
CA GLY A 54 -1.02 -12.10 -8.09
C GLY A 54 -0.01 -12.76 -7.14
N CYS A 55 -0.11 -14.07 -6.95
CA CYS A 55 0.79 -14.87 -6.11
C CYS A 55 1.60 -15.83 -6.99
N ASP A 56 2.87 -15.52 -7.26
CA ASP A 56 3.78 -16.40 -8.04
C ASP A 56 3.18 -16.90 -9.37
N GLY A 57 2.54 -16.00 -10.13
CA GLY A 57 1.85 -16.32 -11.39
C GLY A 57 0.37 -16.66 -11.23
N SER A 58 -0.13 -16.90 -10.01
CA SER A 58 -1.52 -17.24 -9.74
C SER A 58 -2.37 -15.98 -9.53
N PRO A 59 -3.57 -15.89 -10.15
CA PRO A 59 -4.43 -14.71 -10.00
C PRO A 59 -4.96 -14.52 -8.59
N THR A 60 -5.07 -13.27 -8.14
CA THR A 60 -5.76 -12.91 -6.89
C THR A 60 -7.26 -13.08 -7.05
N THR A 61 -7.89 -13.75 -6.09
CA THR A 61 -9.34 -14.02 -6.06
C THR A 61 -10.03 -13.47 -4.83
N ARG A 62 -9.25 -13.09 -3.80
CA ARG A 62 -9.77 -12.49 -2.57
C ARG A 62 -8.75 -11.58 -1.94
N LEU A 63 -9.22 -10.42 -1.47
CA LEU A 63 -8.42 -9.45 -0.72
C LEU A 63 -9.12 -9.11 0.58
N ARG A 64 -8.40 -9.21 1.69
CA ARG A 64 -8.90 -8.92 3.03
C ARG A 64 -8.06 -7.83 3.65
N ILE A 65 -8.70 -6.75 4.08
CA ILE A 65 -8.02 -5.60 4.69
C ILE A 65 -8.52 -5.40 6.10
N GLN A 66 -7.61 -5.49 7.06
CA GLN A 66 -7.90 -5.27 8.46
C GLN A 66 -7.98 -3.78 8.77
N ILE A 67 -9.06 -3.35 9.41
CA ILE A 67 -9.26 -1.93 9.74
C ILE A 67 -8.49 -1.60 11.02
N PRO A 68 -7.68 -0.53 11.03
CA PRO A 68 -6.92 -0.11 12.20
C PRO A 68 -7.82 0.17 13.40
N GLU A 69 -7.33 -0.15 14.59
CA GLU A 69 -8.04 0.11 15.85
C GLU A 69 -8.34 1.59 16.04
N GLY A 70 -9.56 1.90 16.47
CA GLY A 70 -10.04 3.27 16.66
C GLY A 70 -10.54 3.96 15.37
N ALA A 71 -10.40 3.33 14.21
CA ALA A 71 -11.03 3.82 12.99
C ALA A 71 -12.54 3.58 13.00
N THR A 72 -13.31 4.55 12.48
CA THR A 72 -14.78 4.52 12.47
C THR A 72 -15.32 4.94 11.09
N SER A 73 -16.64 4.89 10.89
CA SER A 73 -17.31 5.33 9.65
C SER A 73 -16.75 4.66 8.38
N VAL A 74 -16.36 3.40 8.49
CA VAL A 74 -15.73 2.63 7.41
C VAL A 74 -16.72 2.35 6.29
N LYS A 75 -16.36 2.75 5.07
CA LYS A 75 -17.14 2.53 3.84
C LYS A 75 -16.21 2.05 2.72
N PRO A 76 -16.23 0.76 2.37
CA PRO A 76 -15.53 0.29 1.19
C PRO A 76 -16.13 0.88 -0.08
N MET A 77 -15.28 1.16 -1.05
CA MET A 77 -15.68 1.61 -2.37
C MET A 77 -16.13 0.42 -3.20
N VAL A 78 -17.23 0.57 -3.93
CA VAL A 78 -17.70 -0.42 -4.89
C VAL A 78 -16.60 -0.66 -5.93
N HIS A 79 -16.31 -1.92 -6.20
CA HIS A 79 -15.34 -2.36 -7.18
C HIS A 79 -16.05 -3.25 -8.21
N PRO A 80 -16.00 -2.93 -9.52
CA PRO A 80 -16.61 -3.78 -10.54
C PRO A 80 -16.06 -5.20 -10.48
N LEU A 81 -16.94 -6.20 -10.66
CA LEU A 81 -16.61 -7.64 -10.65
C LEU A 81 -16.16 -8.21 -9.30
N TRP A 82 -16.17 -7.42 -8.21
CA TRP A 82 -15.86 -7.89 -6.87
C TRP A 82 -17.08 -7.74 -5.96
N GLU A 83 -17.37 -8.78 -5.20
CA GLU A 83 -18.30 -8.75 -4.08
C GLU A 83 -17.62 -8.16 -2.85
N ILE A 84 -18.38 -7.44 -2.02
CA ILE A 84 -17.85 -6.79 -0.82
C ILE A 84 -18.57 -7.35 0.40
N GLU A 85 -17.79 -7.82 1.35
CA GLU A 85 -18.23 -8.22 2.68
C GLU A 85 -17.54 -7.37 3.74
N THR A 86 -18.22 -7.07 4.84
CA THR A 86 -17.64 -6.39 6.01
C THR A 86 -17.85 -7.22 7.25
N VAL A 87 -16.76 -7.50 7.96
CA VAL A 87 -16.80 -8.13 9.28
C VAL A 87 -16.87 -7.02 10.33
N LYS A 88 -17.86 -7.07 11.22
CA LYS A 88 -18.03 -6.09 12.30
C LYS A 88 -17.55 -6.66 13.63
N LYS A 89 -17.14 -5.75 14.52
CA LYS A 89 -16.85 -6.04 15.92
C LYS A 89 -17.54 -5.00 16.83
N PRO A 90 -17.86 -5.36 18.08
CA PRO A 90 -18.32 -4.39 19.07
C PRO A 90 -17.27 -3.28 19.29
N LEU A 91 -17.73 -2.06 19.52
CA LEU A 91 -16.91 -0.98 20.01
C LEU A 91 -16.71 -1.11 21.52
N GLU A 92 -15.49 -0.90 22.01
CA GLU A 92 -15.21 -0.81 23.45
C GLU A 92 -15.95 0.36 24.09
N THR A 93 -16.03 1.49 23.38
CA THR A 93 -16.78 2.67 23.83
C THR A 93 -17.76 3.08 22.75
N PRO A 94 -19.06 2.77 22.92
CA PRO A 94 -20.12 3.25 22.04
C PRO A 94 -20.18 4.77 22.02
N TYR A 95 -20.54 5.35 20.86
CA TYR A 95 -20.67 6.79 20.69
C TYR A 95 -21.94 7.16 19.92
N GLU A 96 -22.44 8.38 20.15
CA GLU A 96 -23.59 8.89 19.40
C GLU A 96 -23.13 9.54 18.08
N SER A 97 -23.80 9.22 17.00
CA SER A 97 -23.61 9.85 15.69
C SER A 97 -24.95 10.05 15.01
N HIS A 98 -25.26 11.31 14.65
CA HIS A 98 -26.50 11.69 13.98
C HIS A 98 -27.77 11.15 14.69
N GLY A 99 -27.81 11.24 16.02
CA GLY A 99 -28.95 10.77 16.82
C GLY A 99 -29.06 9.24 16.93
N ARG A 100 -28.02 8.49 16.56
CA ARG A 100 -27.96 7.03 16.70
C ARG A 100 -26.77 6.62 17.54
N MET A 101 -27.00 5.68 18.47
CA MET A 101 -25.92 5.06 19.22
C MET A 101 -25.21 4.05 18.29
N ILE A 102 -23.92 4.26 18.09
CA ILE A 102 -23.05 3.36 17.34
C ILE A 102 -22.36 2.44 18.33
N THR A 103 -22.63 1.16 18.24
CA THR A 103 -22.12 0.11 19.15
C THR A 103 -21.16 -0.85 18.48
N GLU A 104 -21.07 -0.80 17.14
CA GLU A 104 -20.22 -1.67 16.33
C GLU A 104 -19.40 -0.85 15.33
N THR A 105 -18.24 -1.38 14.96
CA THR A 105 -17.44 -0.86 13.86
C THR A 105 -17.05 -2.01 12.91
N VAL A 106 -16.65 -1.67 11.69
CA VAL A 106 -16.07 -2.64 10.76
C VAL A 106 -14.64 -2.96 11.23
N ALA A 107 -14.35 -4.24 11.38
CA ALA A 107 -13.03 -4.76 11.74
C ALA A 107 -12.22 -5.20 10.51
N GLU A 108 -12.92 -5.66 9.46
CA GLU A 108 -12.29 -6.14 8.23
C GLU A 108 -13.21 -5.86 7.03
N VAL A 109 -12.60 -5.51 5.90
CA VAL A 109 -13.27 -5.42 4.61
C VAL A 109 -12.70 -6.50 3.70
N ILE A 110 -13.58 -7.19 3.00
CA ILE A 110 -13.24 -8.32 2.13
C ILE A 110 -13.80 -8.04 0.73
N TRP A 111 -12.95 -8.14 -0.28
CA TRP A 111 -13.36 -8.24 -1.68
C TRP A 111 -13.13 -9.66 -2.15
N SER A 112 -14.13 -10.26 -2.83
CA SER A 112 -14.07 -11.64 -3.32
C SER A 112 -14.88 -11.80 -4.62
N GLY A 113 -14.79 -12.97 -5.26
CA GLY A 113 -15.52 -13.28 -6.49
C GLY A 113 -14.96 -12.65 -7.76
N GLY A 114 -14.02 -11.72 -7.65
CA GLY A 114 -13.25 -11.19 -8.77
C GLY A 114 -12.04 -12.06 -9.11
N ARG A 115 -11.31 -11.65 -10.15
CA ARG A 115 -10.07 -12.31 -10.59
C ARG A 115 -9.11 -11.28 -11.13
N LEU A 116 -8.02 -11.02 -10.40
CA LEU A 116 -6.92 -10.14 -10.84
C LEU A 116 -5.77 -11.03 -11.33
N PRO A 117 -5.53 -11.12 -12.66
CA PRO A 117 -4.38 -11.85 -13.21
C PRO A 117 -3.05 -11.31 -12.66
N ASP A 118 -2.04 -12.20 -12.61
CA ASP A 118 -0.73 -11.87 -12.02
C ASP A 118 -0.01 -10.72 -12.74
N GLU A 119 -0.17 -10.62 -14.05
CA GLU A 119 0.44 -9.58 -14.88
C GLU A 119 -0.22 -8.21 -14.78
N PHE A 120 -1.31 -8.04 -14.00
CA PHE A 120 -2.03 -6.79 -13.84
C PHE A 120 -2.01 -6.33 -12.38
N MET A 121 -2.19 -5.03 -12.20
CA MET A 121 -2.40 -4.41 -10.90
C MET A 121 -3.85 -3.94 -10.75
N ASP A 122 -4.31 -3.84 -9.49
CA ASP A 122 -5.60 -3.26 -9.18
C ASP A 122 -5.56 -2.43 -7.89
N GLU A 123 -6.59 -1.60 -7.65
CA GLU A 123 -6.68 -0.71 -6.49
C GLU A 123 -8.02 -0.86 -5.78
N PHE A 124 -7.97 -1.09 -4.47
CA PHE A 124 -9.11 -1.26 -3.59
C PHE A 124 -9.18 -0.11 -2.59
N SER A 125 -10.30 0.59 -2.52
CA SER A 125 -10.39 1.82 -1.71
C SER A 125 -11.40 1.70 -0.57
N ILE A 126 -11.06 2.33 0.56
CA ILE A 126 -11.90 2.44 1.75
C ILE A 126 -11.92 3.90 2.20
N SER A 127 -13.11 4.48 2.39
CA SER A 127 -13.27 5.73 3.11
C SER A 127 -13.52 5.43 4.59
N LEU A 128 -12.82 6.12 5.50
CA LEU A 128 -12.97 5.93 6.93
C LEU A 128 -12.58 7.20 7.69
N LYS A 129 -13.02 7.31 8.94
CA LYS A 129 -12.49 8.29 9.90
C LYS A 129 -11.34 7.64 10.65
N LEU A 130 -10.16 8.25 10.56
CA LEU A 130 -8.94 7.81 11.22
C LEU A 130 -9.00 8.03 12.74
N PRO A 131 -8.28 7.22 13.53
CA PRO A 131 -8.15 7.49 14.97
C PRO A 131 -7.40 8.79 15.22
N ASP A 132 -7.76 9.47 16.31
CA ASP A 132 -7.11 10.73 16.74
C ASP A 132 -5.88 10.45 17.62
N ARG A 133 -4.81 10.00 16.96
CA ARG A 133 -3.52 9.63 17.59
C ARG A 133 -2.36 10.18 16.75
N PRO A 134 -2.16 11.52 16.76
CA PRO A 134 -1.15 12.16 15.94
C PRO A 134 0.27 11.64 16.25
N GLY A 135 1.07 11.45 15.19
CA GLY A 135 2.43 10.94 15.27
C GLY A 135 2.54 9.41 15.24
N GLU A 136 1.43 8.68 15.37
CA GLU A 136 1.42 7.22 15.28
C GLU A 136 1.53 6.75 13.84
N THR A 137 2.18 5.61 13.64
CA THR A 137 2.19 4.88 12.37
C THR A 137 1.34 3.63 12.53
N LEU A 138 0.29 3.53 11.71
CA LEU A 138 -0.66 2.43 11.73
C LEU A 138 -0.25 1.38 10.70
N PRO A 139 0.12 0.17 11.11
CA PRO A 139 0.16 -0.97 10.19
C PRO A 139 -1.28 -1.36 9.81
N ILE A 140 -1.49 -1.63 8.53
CA ILE A 140 -2.78 -2.06 8.00
C ILE A 140 -2.60 -3.44 7.36
N PRO A 141 -2.81 -4.53 8.12
CA PRO A 141 -2.64 -5.89 7.62
C PRO A 141 -3.55 -6.16 6.42
N VAL A 142 -2.97 -6.77 5.37
CA VAL A 142 -3.68 -7.21 4.19
C VAL A 142 -3.37 -8.69 3.94
N VAL A 143 -4.41 -9.47 3.65
CA VAL A 143 -4.27 -10.86 3.20
C VAL A 143 -4.76 -10.94 1.76
N GLN A 144 -3.89 -11.39 0.89
CA GLN A 144 -4.14 -11.59 -0.53
C GLN A 144 -4.21 -13.09 -0.81
N GLU A 145 -5.37 -13.58 -1.18
CA GLU A 145 -5.62 -14.98 -1.50
C GLU A 145 -5.72 -15.13 -3.02
N CYS A 146 -4.96 -16.07 -3.58
CA CYS A 146 -4.95 -16.38 -4.99
C CYS A 146 -5.65 -17.71 -5.28
N GLU A 147 -5.82 -18.09 -6.57
CA GLU A 147 -6.29 -19.43 -6.93
C GLU A 147 -5.35 -20.49 -6.35
N GLU A 148 -4.04 -20.21 -6.39
CA GLU A 148 -2.99 -20.99 -5.74
C GLU A 148 -2.09 -20.02 -4.95
N GLY A 149 -1.88 -20.32 -3.66
CA GLY A 149 -1.03 -19.51 -2.78
C GLY A 149 -1.77 -18.38 -2.07
N ILE A 150 -1.04 -17.77 -1.13
CA ILE A 150 -1.54 -16.70 -0.28
C ILE A 150 -0.36 -15.82 0.15
N TYR A 151 -0.48 -14.50 0.05
CA TYR A 151 0.43 -13.55 0.67
C TYR A 151 -0.21 -12.91 1.88
N ARG A 152 0.59 -12.79 2.96
CA ARG A 152 0.16 -12.21 4.24
C ARG A 152 0.97 -10.95 4.52
N TRP A 153 0.60 -9.84 3.89
CA TRP A 153 1.19 -8.51 4.11
C TRP A 153 0.86 -7.99 5.50
N ILE A 154 1.45 -8.60 6.54
CA ILE A 154 1.10 -8.37 7.95
C ILE A 154 2.30 -8.10 8.85
N GLN A 155 3.52 -8.23 8.33
CA GLN A 155 4.73 -8.08 9.12
C GLN A 155 4.96 -6.61 9.46
N VAL A 156 5.40 -6.37 10.70
CA VAL A 156 5.72 -5.04 11.23
C VAL A 156 7.18 -5.04 11.65
N ALA A 157 7.97 -4.12 11.10
CA ALA A 157 9.38 -3.98 11.43
C ALA A 157 9.57 -3.65 12.92
N GLN A 158 10.56 -4.27 13.54
CA GLN A 158 10.96 -3.97 14.91
C GLN A 158 11.78 -2.67 14.95
N PRO A 159 11.93 -2.02 16.11
CA PRO A 159 12.77 -0.84 16.24
C PRO A 159 14.19 -1.08 15.71
N GLY A 160 14.59 -0.32 14.68
CA GLY A 160 15.91 -0.44 14.03
C GLY A 160 15.95 -1.37 12.81
N GLU A 161 14.86 -2.05 12.48
CA GLU A 161 14.71 -2.84 11.27
C GLU A 161 14.09 -2.00 10.13
N ASP A 162 14.57 -2.18 8.90
CA ASP A 162 13.97 -1.53 7.75
C ASP A 162 12.72 -2.33 7.29
N PRO A 163 11.52 -1.71 7.23
CA PRO A 163 10.34 -2.37 6.72
C PRO A 163 10.49 -2.94 5.29
N HIS A 164 11.42 -2.40 4.50
CA HIS A 164 11.69 -2.89 3.14
C HIS A 164 12.45 -4.21 3.10
N ASP A 165 13.08 -4.60 4.21
CA ASP A 165 13.78 -5.90 4.33
C ASP A 165 12.82 -7.05 4.70
N LEU A 166 11.58 -6.73 5.06
CA LEU A 166 10.56 -7.74 5.37
C LEU A 166 10.01 -8.35 4.08
N PRO A 167 9.83 -9.68 4.02
CA PRO A 167 9.27 -10.35 2.84
C PRO A 167 7.79 -10.00 2.58
N GLU A 168 6.99 -9.80 3.63
CA GLU A 168 5.55 -9.53 3.54
C GLU A 168 5.12 -8.40 4.50
N PRO A 169 5.66 -7.16 4.32
CA PRO A 169 5.39 -6.06 5.24
C PRO A 169 3.95 -5.58 5.13
N ALA A 170 3.35 -5.24 6.26
CA ALA A 170 2.06 -4.55 6.29
C ALA A 170 2.19 -3.14 5.69
N PRO A 171 1.25 -2.68 4.84
CA PRO A 171 1.16 -1.28 4.46
C PRO A 171 1.09 -0.36 5.68
N LEU A 172 1.85 0.74 5.67
CA LEU A 172 1.95 1.67 6.77
C LEU A 172 1.29 3.02 6.42
N LEU A 173 0.45 3.53 7.33
CA LEU A 173 -0.14 4.85 7.28
C LEU A 173 0.35 5.68 8.47
N LYS A 174 1.03 6.79 8.23
CA LYS A 174 1.45 7.71 9.28
C LYS A 174 0.35 8.73 9.56
N LEU A 175 -0.02 8.88 10.84
CA LEU A 175 -0.92 9.90 11.30
C LEU A 175 -0.13 11.19 11.58
N THR A 176 -0.45 12.26 10.84
CA THR A 176 0.14 13.59 11.06
C THR A 176 -0.66 14.37 12.12
N GLY A 177 -0.30 15.63 12.40
CA GLY A 177 -1.07 16.48 13.30
C GLY A 177 -2.56 16.50 12.97
N GLY A 178 -3.42 16.67 13.99
CA GLY A 178 -4.88 16.58 13.85
C GLY A 178 -5.46 17.56 12.83
N ALA A 179 -6.73 17.37 12.46
CA ALA A 179 -7.45 18.15 11.44
C ALA A 179 -7.48 19.68 11.71
N ASP A 180 -7.29 20.09 12.96
CA ASP A 180 -7.30 21.50 13.36
C ASP A 180 -5.98 22.25 13.05
N ALA A 181 -4.91 21.56 12.59
CA ALA A 181 -3.63 22.16 12.27
C ALA A 181 -3.61 22.98 10.96
N HIS A 182 -4.67 22.93 10.17
CA HIS A 182 -4.79 23.67 8.91
C HIS A 182 -5.56 25.00 9.00
N GLY A 183 -5.86 25.48 10.21
CA GLY A 183 -6.64 26.70 10.47
C GLY A 183 -5.85 28.00 10.56
N GLN A 184 -4.63 28.12 10.01
CA GLN A 184 -3.92 29.41 10.00
C GLN A 184 -3.35 29.75 8.62
N GLY A 185 -4.00 30.71 7.95
CA GLY A 185 -3.33 31.58 6.99
C GLY A 185 -3.77 31.57 5.55
N HIS A 186 -4.96 32.06 5.24
CA HIS A 186 -5.18 32.79 3.99
C HIS A 186 -6.25 33.86 4.21
N GLY A 187 -5.82 34.96 4.85
CA GLY A 187 -6.52 36.23 4.84
C GLY A 187 -6.35 36.90 3.49
N HIS A 188 -7.20 36.61 2.51
CA HIS A 188 -7.29 37.42 1.30
C HIS A 188 -8.14 38.66 1.58
N SER A 189 -7.46 39.76 1.96
CA SER A 189 -8.04 41.10 1.97
C SER A 189 -8.19 41.59 0.55
N HIS A 190 -9.37 41.44 -0.04
CA HIS A 190 -9.75 42.15 -1.26
C HIS A 190 -10.44 43.46 -0.91
N GLY A 191 -9.62 44.52 -0.78
CA GLY A 191 -10.09 45.92 -0.76
C GLY A 191 -10.48 46.36 -2.17
N HIS A 192 -11.75 46.34 -2.51
CA HIS A 192 -12.29 47.04 -3.70
C HIS A 192 -12.76 48.40 -3.29
N SER A 193 -11.94 49.45 -3.58
CA SER A 193 -12.36 50.83 -3.54
C SER A 193 -13.00 51.18 -4.87
N HIS A 194 -14.34 51.30 -4.93
CA HIS A 194 -15.02 51.92 -6.04
C HIS A 194 -15.26 53.39 -5.72
N SER A 195 -14.48 54.26 -6.32
CA SER A 195 -14.79 55.71 -6.40
C SER A 195 -15.62 55.98 -7.64
N HIS A 196 -16.90 56.38 -7.44
CA HIS A 196 -17.75 56.97 -8.46
C HIS A 196 -17.46 58.46 -8.58
N PRO A 197 -17.30 59.02 -9.79
CA PRO A 197 -17.46 60.45 -10.02
C PRO A 197 -18.92 60.75 -10.31
N THR A 198 -19.50 61.75 -9.63
CA THR A 198 -20.80 62.33 -9.91
C THR A 198 -20.61 63.63 -10.74
N PRO A 199 -21.61 64.05 -11.56
CA PRO A 199 -21.49 65.03 -12.63
C PRO A 199 -21.36 66.48 -12.19
#